data_d19ac72d94b5d991519b2812c5b5571c
#
_entry.id   d19ac72d94b5d991519b2812c5b5571c
#
_cell.length_a   1.000
_cell.length_b   1.000
_cell.length_c   1.000
_cell.angle_alpha   90.00
_cell.angle_beta   90.00
_cell.angle_gamma   90.00
#
_symmetry.space_group_name_H-M   'P 1'
#
loop_
_entity.id
_entity.type
_entity.pdbx_description
1 polymer ?
#
loop_
_entity_poly.entity_id
_entity_poly.type
_entity_poly.pdbx_seq_one_letter_code
_entity_poly.pdbx_strand_id
1 'polypeptide(L)'
;MAQKKKTAKKTAKKKPPSKKSAKRKVTQKKVVKKATKRQSHKKPAPIPKGTHTLTPYLSVRDADGAIAFYRKAFGAKELYRLKGQDGRIGHAELRLGDSIFMLSDEFPEMGAMGAQAMGGSPIKLQIAVKNTDAFMAKAVSAGTTVTRPAHDQFYGYRAGMIMDPFGYTWGISSRIEVVSPKEMQKRWKKIELGTQ
;
A
#
# COMPACT_ATOMS: atom_id res chain seq x y z
N MET A 1 17.80 -63.38 29.25
CA MET A 1 19.08 -64.13 29.21
C MET A 1 20.20 -63.20 28.91
N ALA A 2 21.07 -63.07 29.89
CA ALA A 2 22.55 -63.10 29.89
C ALA A 2 23.18 -61.81 29.33
N GLN A 3 23.73 -61.06 30.19
CA GLN A 3 24.98 -61.03 31.03
C GLN A 3 26.10 -60.29 30.29
N LYS A 4 26.51 -59.17 30.93
CA LYS A 4 27.81 -58.90 31.61
C LYS A 4 29.04 -58.79 30.69
N LYS A 5 29.79 -57.63 30.73
CA LYS A 5 30.97 -57.60 31.64
C LYS A 5 31.61 -56.19 31.69
N LYS A 6 32.01 -55.89 32.93
CA LYS A 6 32.91 -54.85 33.39
C LYS A 6 34.33 -55.09 32.93
N THR A 7 35.14 -54.05 32.77
CA THR A 7 36.50 -54.05 33.38
C THR A 7 36.98 -52.58 33.59
N ALA A 8 37.44 -52.39 34.82
CA ALA A 8 38.15 -51.19 35.31
C ALA A 8 39.69 -51.48 35.29
N LYS A 9 40.49 -50.40 35.27
CA LYS A 9 41.84 -50.22 35.85
C LYS A 9 42.56 -49.10 35.10
N LYS A 10 43.37 -48.25 35.63
CA LYS A 10 44.03 -48.09 36.93
C LYS A 10 44.73 -46.69 36.90
N THR A 11 44.79 -46.07 38.00
CA THR A 11 45.53 -44.89 38.46
C THR A 11 47.00 -44.84 38.08
N ALA A 12 47.55 -43.60 37.83
CA ALA A 12 48.91 -43.23 38.15
C ALA A 12 49.02 -41.76 38.49
N LYS A 13 49.37 -41.44 39.71
CA LYS A 13 49.81 -40.17 40.26
C LYS A 13 51.21 -39.83 39.76
N LYS A 14 51.50 -38.55 39.40
CA LYS A 14 52.83 -37.98 39.52
C LYS A 14 52.77 -36.50 39.90
N LYS A 15 53.57 -36.15 40.88
CA LYS A 15 53.73 -34.86 41.55
C LYS A 15 54.53 -33.85 40.72
N PRO A 16 54.49 -32.55 41.10
CA PRO A 16 54.90 -31.41 40.29
C PRO A 16 56.38 -31.01 40.40
N PRO A 17 56.85 -30.10 39.55
CA PRO A 17 57.91 -29.18 39.95
C PRO A 17 57.57 -27.69 39.73
N SER A 18 57.83 -26.98 40.75
CA SER A 18 58.43 -25.67 40.99
C SER A 18 58.19 -24.50 40.05
N LYS A 19 57.85 -23.44 40.74
CA LYS A 19 57.75 -22.00 40.39
C LYS A 19 58.91 -21.45 39.54
N LYS A 20 58.55 -20.79 38.41
CA LYS A 20 59.36 -19.68 37.89
C LYS A 20 58.43 -18.53 37.61
N SER A 21 58.69 -17.38 38.28
CA SER A 21 58.05 -16.13 38.15
C SER A 21 58.33 -15.54 36.76
N ALA A 22 57.27 -15.25 35.98
CA ALA A 22 57.37 -14.44 34.79
C ALA A 22 56.53 -13.17 34.97
N LYS A 23 57.20 -12.04 34.97
CA LYS A 23 56.63 -10.69 35.04
C LYS A 23 55.59 -10.51 33.92
N ARG A 24 54.35 -10.33 34.30
CA ARG A 24 53.23 -10.05 33.38
C ARG A 24 53.24 -8.55 33.03
N LYS A 25 53.69 -8.21 31.81
CA LYS A 25 53.53 -6.88 31.25
C LYS A 25 52.03 -6.64 31.06
N VAL A 26 51.47 -5.67 31.79
CA VAL A 26 50.13 -5.15 31.63
C VAL A 26 50.10 -4.31 30.37
N THR A 27 49.56 -4.85 29.29
CA THR A 27 49.27 -4.11 28.07
C THR A 27 47.91 -3.42 28.26
N GLN A 28 47.92 -2.13 28.50
CA GLN A 28 46.72 -1.30 28.53
C GLN A 28 46.06 -1.33 27.15
N LYS A 29 44.97 -2.03 27.01
CA LYS A 29 44.07 -1.90 25.86
C LYS A 29 43.39 -0.54 25.91
N LYS A 30 43.75 0.36 24.99
CA LYS A 30 43.02 1.59 24.70
C LYS A 30 41.58 1.21 24.32
N VAL A 31 40.61 1.49 25.18
CA VAL A 31 39.18 1.45 24.88
C VAL A 31 38.90 2.61 23.95
N VAL A 32 38.79 2.32 22.65
CA VAL A 32 38.29 3.27 21.65
C VAL A 32 36.82 3.47 21.93
N LYS A 33 36.48 4.55 22.62
CA LYS A 33 35.08 5.01 22.74
C LYS A 33 34.57 5.36 21.33
N LYS A 34 33.84 4.44 20.70
CA LYS A 34 33.09 4.69 19.48
C LYS A 34 32.00 5.72 19.82
N ALA A 35 32.24 6.97 19.50
CA ALA A 35 31.25 8.04 19.65
C ALA A 35 30.06 7.68 18.75
N THR A 36 28.97 7.21 19.33
CA THR A 36 27.68 7.09 18.68
C THR A 36 27.24 8.50 18.28
N LYS A 37 27.35 8.80 17.00
CA LYS A 37 26.84 10.03 16.40
C LYS A 37 25.34 10.07 16.71
N ARG A 38 24.92 10.90 17.68
CA ARG A 38 23.50 11.22 17.93
C ARG A 38 22.95 11.79 16.61
N GLN A 39 22.16 11.00 15.88
CA GLN A 39 21.39 11.52 14.77
C GLN A 39 20.46 12.59 15.35
N SER A 40 20.68 13.84 14.97
CA SER A 40 19.74 14.90 15.25
C SER A 40 18.46 14.58 14.50
N HIS A 41 17.44 14.09 15.22
CA HIS A 41 16.13 13.88 14.66
C HIS A 41 15.56 15.26 14.29
N LYS A 42 15.72 15.64 13.01
CA LYS A 42 15.00 16.78 12.46
C LYS A 42 13.50 16.52 12.69
N LYS A 43 12.82 17.50 13.28
CA LYS A 43 11.37 17.42 13.47
C LYS A 43 10.71 17.05 12.12
N PRO A 44 9.90 15.99 12.05
CA PRO A 44 9.30 15.58 10.79
C PRO A 44 8.39 16.67 10.23
N ALA A 45 8.32 16.80 8.91
CA ALA A 45 7.36 17.69 8.28
C ALA A 45 5.93 17.20 8.59
N PRO A 46 5.00 18.09 8.98
CA PRO A 46 3.61 17.71 9.28
C PRO A 46 2.90 17.04 8.11
N ILE A 47 3.24 17.43 6.88
CA ILE A 47 2.74 16.81 5.64
C ILE A 47 3.93 16.13 4.98
N PRO A 48 3.94 14.80 4.84
CA PRO A 48 5.02 14.06 4.19
C PRO A 48 5.16 14.47 2.72
N LYS A 49 6.39 14.49 2.22
CA LYS A 49 6.65 14.79 0.80
C LYS A 49 5.99 13.72 -0.10
N GLY A 50 5.21 14.14 -1.09
CA GLY A 50 4.54 13.28 -2.05
C GLY A 50 3.17 12.79 -1.61
N THR A 51 2.62 13.33 -0.50
CA THR A 51 1.22 13.18 -0.13
C THR A 51 0.42 14.41 -0.58
N HIS A 52 -0.85 14.21 -0.91
CA HIS A 52 -1.80 15.28 -1.20
C HIS A 52 -2.62 15.59 0.04
N THR A 53 -3.18 16.81 0.12
CA THR A 53 -4.00 17.24 1.26
C THR A 53 -5.23 16.36 1.47
N LEU A 54 -5.81 15.86 0.37
CA LEU A 54 -6.92 14.91 0.40
C LEU A 54 -6.42 13.54 -0.05
N THR A 55 -6.65 12.54 0.78
CA THR A 55 -6.29 11.14 0.48
C THR A 55 -7.53 10.27 0.70
N PRO A 56 -8.04 9.58 -0.31
CA PRO A 56 -9.13 8.63 -0.16
C PRO A 56 -8.72 7.45 0.74
N TYR A 57 -9.65 7.00 1.58
CA TYR A 57 -9.51 5.79 2.38
C TYR A 57 -10.68 4.85 2.09
N LEU A 58 -10.40 3.61 1.67
CA LEU A 58 -11.39 2.61 1.29
C LEU A 58 -11.43 1.49 2.33
N SER A 59 -12.62 1.09 2.77
CA SER A 59 -12.80 -0.15 3.52
C SER A 59 -13.30 -1.23 2.58
N VAL A 60 -12.71 -2.41 2.60
CA VAL A 60 -13.06 -3.53 1.71
C VAL A 60 -13.10 -4.84 2.48
N ARG A 61 -13.89 -5.83 2.01
CA ARG A 61 -13.96 -7.15 2.68
C ARG A 61 -12.71 -7.98 2.57
N ASP A 62 -11.95 -7.79 1.50
CA ASP A 62 -10.72 -8.51 1.19
C ASP A 62 -9.67 -7.52 0.72
N ALA A 63 -8.94 -6.95 1.66
CA ALA A 63 -7.92 -5.95 1.35
C ALA A 63 -6.71 -6.54 0.62
N ASP A 64 -6.35 -7.80 0.85
CA ASP A 64 -5.30 -8.50 0.09
C ASP A 64 -5.71 -8.61 -1.39
N GLY A 65 -6.94 -9.08 -1.65
CA GLY A 65 -7.52 -9.15 -3.00
C GLY A 65 -7.66 -7.79 -3.66
N ALA A 66 -8.07 -6.77 -2.91
CA ALA A 66 -8.20 -5.40 -3.42
C ALA A 66 -6.85 -4.81 -3.85
N ILE A 67 -5.79 -5.01 -3.06
CA ILE A 67 -4.43 -4.59 -3.43
C ILE A 67 -3.99 -5.28 -4.72
N ALA A 68 -4.17 -6.60 -4.81
CA ALA A 68 -3.82 -7.36 -6.00
C ALA A 68 -4.60 -6.88 -7.24
N PHE A 69 -5.90 -6.62 -7.06
CA PHE A 69 -6.79 -6.10 -8.10
C PHE A 69 -6.34 -4.71 -8.59
N TYR A 70 -6.16 -3.73 -7.70
CA TYR A 70 -5.78 -2.37 -8.10
C TYR A 70 -4.39 -2.33 -8.76
N ARG A 71 -3.47 -3.20 -8.35
CA ARG A 71 -2.18 -3.35 -9.03
C ARG A 71 -2.36 -3.86 -10.47
N LYS A 72 -3.19 -4.87 -10.69
CA LYS A 72 -3.46 -5.48 -12.01
C LYS A 72 -4.27 -4.55 -12.90
N ALA A 73 -5.41 -4.07 -12.40
CA ALA A 73 -6.38 -3.31 -13.15
C ALA A 73 -5.90 -1.89 -13.45
N PHE A 74 -5.44 -1.17 -12.44
CA PHE A 74 -5.11 0.25 -12.54
C PHE A 74 -3.62 0.52 -12.65
N GLY A 75 -2.77 -0.47 -12.37
CA GLY A 75 -1.32 -0.28 -12.33
C GLY A 75 -0.87 0.45 -11.06
N ALA A 76 -1.66 0.38 -10.00
CA ALA A 76 -1.29 0.92 -8.70
C ALA A 76 -0.03 0.23 -8.16
N LYS A 77 0.78 0.96 -7.39
CA LYS A 77 1.96 0.44 -6.69
C LYS A 77 1.67 0.43 -5.21
N GLU A 78 1.76 -0.73 -4.59
CA GLU A 78 1.72 -0.83 -3.15
C GLU A 78 2.95 -0.16 -2.54
N LEU A 79 2.76 0.70 -1.55
CA LEU A 79 3.84 1.33 -0.80
C LEU A 79 4.18 0.51 0.43
N TYR A 80 3.17 0.16 1.21
CA TYR A 80 3.28 -0.76 2.35
C TYR A 80 1.89 -1.22 2.79
N ARG A 81 1.86 -2.27 3.63
CA ARG A 81 0.67 -2.74 4.36
C ARG A 81 1.00 -3.13 5.78
N LEU A 82 0.05 -3.00 6.67
CA LEU A 82 0.11 -3.46 8.05
C LEU A 82 -0.93 -4.57 8.24
N LYS A 83 -0.46 -5.77 8.52
CA LYS A 83 -1.31 -6.95 8.70
C LYS A 83 -1.40 -7.31 10.19
N GLY A 84 -2.61 -7.48 10.69
CA GLY A 84 -2.89 -7.92 12.06
C GLY A 84 -2.57 -9.40 12.27
N GLN A 85 -2.58 -9.83 13.53
CA GLN A 85 -2.39 -11.24 13.90
C GLN A 85 -3.55 -12.12 13.43
N ASP A 86 -4.74 -11.55 13.29
CA ASP A 86 -5.94 -12.17 12.73
C ASP A 86 -5.92 -12.33 11.21
N GLY A 87 -4.85 -11.86 10.58
CA GLY A 87 -4.67 -11.92 9.12
C GLY A 87 -5.32 -10.77 8.36
N ARG A 88 -6.13 -9.91 8.99
CA ARG A 88 -6.72 -8.72 8.34
C ARG A 88 -5.68 -7.63 8.13
N ILE A 89 -5.85 -6.87 7.05
CA ILE A 89 -5.05 -5.67 6.78
C ILE A 89 -5.70 -4.49 7.48
N GLY A 90 -5.05 -3.99 8.53
CA GLY A 90 -5.50 -2.81 9.26
C GLY A 90 -5.23 -1.51 8.51
N HIS A 91 -4.24 -1.51 7.61
CA HIS A 91 -3.88 -0.34 6.80
C HIS A 91 -3.02 -0.73 5.61
N ALA A 92 -3.27 -0.12 4.46
CA ALA A 92 -2.37 -0.18 3.30
C ALA A 92 -2.38 1.14 2.54
N GLU A 93 -1.24 1.48 1.93
CA GLU A 93 -1.11 2.62 1.03
C GLU A 93 -0.74 2.16 -0.37
N LEU A 94 -1.47 2.66 -1.36
CA LEU A 94 -1.21 2.43 -2.77
C LEU A 94 -1.02 3.76 -3.49
N ARG A 95 -0.06 3.78 -4.42
CA ARG A 95 0.18 4.90 -5.32
C ARG A 95 -0.39 4.62 -6.70
N LEU A 96 -1.23 5.50 -7.17
CA LEU A 96 -1.76 5.51 -8.55
C LEU A 96 -1.34 6.81 -9.24
N GLY A 97 -0.42 6.74 -10.19
CA GLY A 97 0.17 7.93 -10.77
C GLY A 97 0.94 8.76 -9.74
N ASP A 98 0.51 9.98 -9.53
CA ASP A 98 1.04 10.93 -8.54
C ASP A 98 0.29 10.90 -7.21
N SER A 99 -0.86 10.23 -7.16
CA SER A 99 -1.77 10.23 -6.02
C SER A 99 -1.64 8.99 -5.17
N ILE A 100 -1.89 9.13 -3.87
CA ILE A 100 -1.98 8.03 -2.91
C ILE A 100 -3.45 7.84 -2.54
N PHE A 101 -3.87 6.60 -2.40
CA PHE A 101 -5.09 6.22 -1.69
C PHE A 101 -4.78 5.10 -0.71
N MET A 102 -5.58 5.02 0.33
CA MET A 102 -5.41 4.09 1.43
C MET A 102 -6.53 3.07 1.42
N LEU A 103 -6.30 1.91 2.01
CA LEU A 103 -7.36 0.93 2.24
C LEU A 103 -7.06 0.05 3.46
N SER A 104 -8.13 -0.55 3.98
CA SER A 104 -8.07 -1.60 5.01
C SER A 104 -9.13 -2.65 4.74
N ASP A 105 -9.03 -3.77 5.44
CA ASP A 105 -10.19 -4.64 5.62
C ASP A 105 -11.33 -3.92 6.34
N GLU A 106 -12.55 -4.43 6.20
CA GLU A 106 -13.69 -4.00 7.01
C GLU A 106 -13.44 -4.34 8.49
N PHE A 107 -13.83 -3.41 9.36
CA PHE A 107 -13.88 -3.59 10.81
C PHE A 107 -15.27 -3.13 11.30
N PRO A 108 -16.33 -3.92 11.08
CA PRO A 108 -17.71 -3.55 11.46
C PRO A 108 -17.84 -3.20 12.93
N GLU A 109 -17.06 -3.86 13.78
CA GLU A 109 -16.97 -3.61 15.23
C GLU A 109 -16.46 -2.20 15.57
N MET A 110 -15.78 -1.53 14.60
CA MET A 110 -15.29 -0.15 14.72
C MET A 110 -16.08 0.82 13.80
N GLY A 111 -17.14 0.34 13.14
CA GLY A 111 -17.91 1.13 12.17
C GLY A 111 -17.24 1.30 10.81
N ALA A 112 -16.12 0.64 10.54
CA ALA A 112 -15.42 0.69 9.25
C ALA A 112 -16.02 -0.35 8.31
N MET A 113 -17.00 0.06 7.51
CA MET A 113 -17.70 -0.78 6.54
C MET A 113 -17.35 -0.36 5.11
N GLY A 114 -17.25 -1.32 4.21
CA GLY A 114 -16.98 -1.09 2.80
C GLY A 114 -18.24 -0.84 1.97
N ALA A 115 -18.04 -0.43 0.72
CA ALA A 115 -19.14 -0.10 -0.19
C ALA A 115 -20.13 -1.26 -0.39
N GLN A 116 -19.64 -2.50 -0.48
CA GLN A 116 -20.52 -3.68 -0.63
C GLN A 116 -21.44 -3.89 0.57
N ALA A 117 -20.92 -3.73 1.79
CA ALA A 117 -21.71 -3.87 3.02
C ALA A 117 -22.75 -2.77 3.18
N MET A 118 -22.47 -1.59 2.62
CA MET A 118 -23.36 -0.42 2.62
C MET A 118 -24.36 -0.39 1.45
N GLY A 119 -24.34 -1.40 0.57
CA GLY A 119 -25.20 -1.41 -0.63
C GLY A 119 -24.71 -0.50 -1.76
N GLY A 120 -23.48 0.00 -1.68
CA GLY A 120 -22.82 0.86 -2.66
C GLY A 120 -22.08 2.03 -2.03
N SER A 121 -21.30 2.76 -2.83
CA SER A 121 -20.60 3.97 -2.39
C SER A 121 -21.26 5.23 -2.98
N PRO A 122 -21.63 6.22 -2.17
CA PRO A 122 -22.09 7.51 -2.68
C PRO A 122 -20.96 8.36 -3.25
N ILE A 123 -19.70 7.98 -2.97
CA ILE A 123 -18.51 8.68 -3.46
C ILE A 123 -18.05 8.03 -4.76
N LYS A 124 -17.73 8.87 -5.74
CA LYS A 124 -17.09 8.48 -7.01
C LYS A 124 -15.65 8.96 -7.01
N LEU A 125 -14.74 8.07 -7.33
CA LEU A 125 -13.32 8.39 -7.47
C LEU A 125 -13.00 8.66 -8.95
N GLN A 126 -12.18 9.66 -9.23
CA GLN A 126 -11.84 10.04 -10.61
C GLN A 126 -10.37 9.73 -10.89
N ILE A 127 -10.11 9.06 -12.02
CA ILE A 127 -8.76 8.77 -12.51
C ILE A 127 -8.58 9.49 -13.86
N ALA A 128 -7.61 10.41 -13.91
CA ALA A 128 -7.19 11.02 -15.16
C ALA A 128 -6.17 10.13 -15.86
N VAL A 129 -6.40 9.81 -17.12
CA VAL A 129 -5.57 8.89 -17.92
C VAL A 129 -5.24 9.49 -19.29
N LYS A 130 -4.24 8.94 -19.96
CA LYS A 130 -3.89 9.34 -21.35
C LYS A 130 -4.91 8.83 -22.37
N ASN A 131 -5.50 7.67 -22.14
CA ASN A 131 -6.47 7.03 -23.03
C ASN A 131 -7.53 6.29 -22.21
N THR A 132 -8.74 6.83 -22.21
CA THR A 132 -9.89 6.32 -21.45
C THR A 132 -10.28 4.92 -21.90
N ASP A 133 -10.37 4.67 -23.20
CA ASP A 133 -10.83 3.39 -23.74
C ASP A 133 -9.85 2.26 -23.41
N ALA A 134 -8.58 2.48 -23.63
CA ALA A 134 -7.53 1.50 -23.33
C ALA A 134 -7.46 1.18 -21.82
N PHE A 135 -7.60 2.21 -20.96
CA PHE A 135 -7.62 2.00 -19.53
C PHE A 135 -8.85 1.21 -19.08
N MET A 136 -10.04 1.56 -19.57
CA MET A 136 -11.28 0.85 -19.25
C MET A 136 -11.24 -0.59 -19.75
N ALA A 137 -10.76 -0.84 -20.96
CA ALA A 137 -10.61 -2.21 -21.49
C ALA A 137 -9.70 -3.07 -20.61
N LYS A 138 -8.57 -2.53 -20.17
CA LYS A 138 -7.67 -3.20 -19.22
C LYS A 138 -8.35 -3.46 -17.88
N ALA A 139 -9.10 -2.49 -17.34
CA ALA A 139 -9.79 -2.64 -16.07
C ALA A 139 -10.89 -3.71 -16.16
N VAL A 140 -11.64 -3.76 -17.27
CA VAL A 140 -12.66 -4.79 -17.55
C VAL A 140 -12.01 -6.18 -17.59
N SER A 141 -10.88 -6.33 -18.28
CA SER A 141 -10.17 -7.62 -18.33
C SER A 141 -9.64 -8.07 -16.95
N ALA A 142 -9.55 -7.16 -16.00
CA ALA A 142 -9.18 -7.45 -14.62
C ALA A 142 -10.38 -7.73 -13.71
N GLY A 143 -11.63 -7.47 -14.14
CA GLY A 143 -12.83 -7.80 -13.39
C GLY A 143 -13.73 -6.62 -12.99
N THR A 144 -13.54 -5.40 -13.58
CA THR A 144 -14.49 -4.30 -13.37
C THR A 144 -15.73 -4.48 -14.25
N THR A 145 -16.85 -3.89 -13.80
CA THR A 145 -18.06 -3.74 -14.58
C THR A 145 -18.18 -2.32 -15.14
N VAL A 146 -18.49 -2.18 -16.43
CA VAL A 146 -18.77 -0.88 -17.03
C VAL A 146 -20.16 -0.43 -16.59
N THR A 147 -20.26 0.68 -15.86
CA THR A 147 -21.53 1.31 -15.46
C THR A 147 -21.95 2.44 -16.39
N ARG A 148 -20.98 3.04 -17.09
CA ARG A 148 -21.21 4.00 -18.17
C ARG A 148 -20.10 3.85 -19.21
N PRO A 149 -20.42 3.53 -20.47
CA PRO A 149 -19.45 3.45 -21.56
C PRO A 149 -18.70 4.78 -21.75
N ALA A 150 -17.48 4.70 -22.28
CA ALA A 150 -16.70 5.89 -22.59
C ALA A 150 -17.31 6.61 -23.80
N HIS A 151 -17.57 7.91 -23.66
CA HIS A 151 -17.99 8.78 -24.76
C HIS A 151 -17.45 10.21 -24.56
N ASP A 152 -17.47 10.97 -25.63
CA ASP A 152 -17.01 12.35 -25.60
C ASP A 152 -18.05 13.23 -24.90
N GLN A 153 -17.57 14.04 -23.97
CA GLN A 153 -18.40 14.88 -23.13
C GLN A 153 -18.35 16.34 -23.62
N PHE A 154 -19.46 17.05 -23.50
CA PHE A 154 -19.57 18.45 -23.89
C PHE A 154 -18.51 19.35 -23.23
N TYR A 155 -17.96 18.96 -22.09
CA TYR A 155 -16.94 19.69 -21.35
C TYR A 155 -15.50 19.36 -21.79
N GLY A 156 -15.32 18.63 -22.90
CA GLY A 156 -14.02 18.41 -23.53
C GLY A 156 -13.24 17.22 -23.00
N TYR A 157 -13.91 16.24 -22.44
CA TYR A 157 -13.30 14.98 -21.99
C TYR A 157 -13.94 13.76 -22.65
N ARG A 158 -13.16 12.77 -22.97
CA ARG A 158 -13.66 11.42 -23.17
C ARG A 158 -13.71 10.72 -21.83
N ALA A 159 -14.90 10.33 -21.37
CA ALA A 159 -15.11 9.83 -20.03
C ALA A 159 -16.09 8.67 -19.97
N GLY A 160 -15.83 7.70 -19.10
CA GLY A 160 -16.68 6.56 -18.77
C GLY A 160 -16.65 6.27 -17.27
N MET A 161 -17.41 5.28 -16.85
CA MET A 161 -17.46 4.85 -15.44
C MET A 161 -17.41 3.33 -15.36
N ILE A 162 -16.67 2.85 -14.38
CA ILE A 162 -16.56 1.45 -14.02
C ILE A 162 -16.83 1.26 -12.54
N MET A 163 -17.31 0.09 -12.16
CA MET A 163 -17.43 -0.35 -10.77
C MET A 163 -16.46 -1.48 -10.54
N ASP A 164 -15.68 -1.37 -9.47
CA ASP A 164 -14.75 -2.41 -9.07
C ASP A 164 -15.46 -3.57 -8.34
N PRO A 165 -14.77 -4.73 -8.14
CA PRO A 165 -15.36 -5.87 -7.42
C PRO A 165 -15.70 -5.59 -5.96
N PHE A 166 -15.23 -4.47 -5.40
CA PHE A 166 -15.43 -4.07 -4.00
C PHE A 166 -16.56 -3.04 -3.82
N GLY A 167 -17.28 -2.69 -4.95
CA GLY A 167 -18.44 -1.80 -4.94
C GLY A 167 -18.13 -0.32 -5.07
N TYR A 168 -16.86 0.06 -5.32
CA TYR A 168 -16.49 1.46 -5.55
C TYR A 168 -16.63 1.82 -7.02
N THR A 169 -17.17 3.02 -7.27
CA THR A 169 -17.34 3.57 -8.62
C THR A 169 -16.15 4.48 -8.96
N TRP A 170 -15.56 4.22 -10.13
CA TRP A 170 -14.44 4.97 -10.68
C TRP A 170 -14.83 5.62 -12.00
N GLY A 171 -14.71 6.96 -12.05
CA GLY A 171 -14.77 7.71 -13.30
C GLY A 171 -13.40 7.71 -13.96
N ILE A 172 -13.35 7.36 -15.22
CA ILE A 172 -12.11 7.32 -16.01
C ILE A 172 -12.21 8.39 -17.09
N SER A 173 -11.23 9.28 -17.18
CA SER A 173 -11.29 10.35 -18.15
C SER A 173 -9.95 10.75 -18.74
N SER A 174 -9.96 11.17 -20.01
CA SER A 174 -8.87 11.84 -20.70
C SER A 174 -9.37 13.13 -21.33
N ARG A 175 -8.61 14.21 -21.22
CA ARG A 175 -8.98 15.47 -21.85
C ARG A 175 -8.67 15.42 -23.33
N ILE A 176 -9.69 15.68 -24.17
CA ILE A 176 -9.62 15.69 -25.62
C ILE A 176 -9.73 17.10 -26.21
N GLU A 177 -10.29 18.04 -25.44
CA GLU A 177 -10.47 19.44 -25.84
C GLU A 177 -10.27 20.37 -24.66
N VAL A 178 -9.79 21.58 -24.89
CA VAL A 178 -9.74 22.65 -23.87
C VAL A 178 -10.98 23.52 -24.04
N VAL A 179 -11.97 23.33 -23.18
CA VAL A 179 -13.23 24.08 -23.21
C VAL A 179 -13.22 25.13 -22.11
N SER A 180 -13.51 26.38 -22.45
CA SER A 180 -13.63 27.47 -21.47
C SER A 180 -14.90 27.28 -20.62
N PRO A 181 -14.94 27.80 -19.37
CA PRO A 181 -16.15 27.76 -18.54
C PRO A 181 -17.37 28.39 -19.22
N LYS A 182 -17.19 29.46 -19.97
CA LYS A 182 -18.25 30.12 -20.74
C LYS A 182 -18.82 29.23 -21.85
N GLU A 183 -17.94 28.59 -22.62
CA GLU A 183 -18.36 27.63 -23.66
C GLU A 183 -18.99 26.38 -23.06
N MET A 184 -18.47 25.88 -21.95
CA MET A 184 -19.03 24.75 -21.22
C MET A 184 -20.48 25.02 -20.78
N GLN A 185 -20.75 26.22 -20.22
CA GLN A 185 -22.08 26.66 -19.83
C GLN A 185 -23.04 26.78 -21.04
N LYS A 186 -22.53 27.25 -22.20
CA LYS A 186 -23.31 27.37 -23.43
C LYS A 186 -23.70 25.98 -23.97
N ARG A 187 -22.73 25.03 -23.99
CA ARG A 187 -22.99 23.64 -24.43
C ARG A 187 -23.96 22.95 -23.49
N TRP A 188 -23.86 23.17 -22.18
CA TRP A 188 -24.77 22.62 -21.19
C TRP A 188 -26.22 23.08 -21.43
N LYS A 189 -26.43 24.38 -21.62
CA LYS A 189 -27.78 24.93 -21.94
C LYS A 189 -28.42 24.32 -23.19
N LYS A 190 -27.62 24.05 -24.23
CA LYS A 190 -28.13 23.37 -25.44
C LYS A 190 -28.63 21.96 -25.15
N ILE A 191 -27.89 21.21 -24.30
CA ILE A 191 -28.27 19.86 -23.88
C ILE A 191 -29.57 19.90 -23.07
N GLU A 192 -29.71 20.84 -22.12
CA GLU A 192 -30.95 21.02 -21.33
C GLU A 192 -32.16 21.35 -22.19
N LEU A 193 -31.98 22.09 -23.27
CA LEU A 193 -33.03 22.48 -24.19
C LEU A 193 -33.32 21.41 -25.28
N GLY A 194 -32.63 20.29 -25.28
CA GLY A 194 -32.79 19.24 -26.30
C GLY A 194 -32.32 19.66 -27.69
N THR A 195 -31.64 20.75 -27.83
CA THR A 195 -31.07 21.30 -29.09
C THR A 195 -29.66 20.81 -29.26
N GLN A 196 -29.47 19.57 -29.77
CA GLN A 196 -28.17 19.08 -30.23
C GLN A 196 -27.81 19.62 -31.60
#